data_8339bf3c532089b59f592c093dff8835
#
_entry.id   8339bf3c532089b59f592c093dff8835
#
_cell.length_a   1.000
_cell.length_b   1.000
_cell.length_c   1.000
_cell.angle_alpha   90.00
_cell.angle_beta   90.00
_cell.angle_gamma   90.00
#
_symmetry.space_group_name_H-M   'P 1'
#
loop_
_entity.id
_entity.type
_entity.pdbx_description
1 polymer ?
#
loop_
_entity_poly.entity_id
_entity_poly.type
_entity_poly.pdbx_seq_one_letter_code
_entity_poly.pdbx_strand_id
1 'polypeptide(L)'
;GRIAVQTAKQTMQQRLRMAEKEMLFEEFKDRAGEIVSGVVHRFERSDVYIDLGKFEAVMPSRERVQTEEYNINDRIRAYVVAVENEGRGPEVILSRSHPHFVRRLFESEVSEIADHTVEIRAIAREAGHRTKIAVWSKDDKVDPVGACVGLRGARVKNIVRELNNEKVDIIRWSDDPKALVEEALKPATIRSITLDHEKKIVHVTVSEEDLSKAIGRRGQNARLTSRLIDWDVQVRRDESQQQRFNDRINSAAHGLGEQLGLSDELAAKLFRAGGITLELVLEMPADYIASSLEIPEPEANEILAKAQQLTSA
;
A
#
# COMPACT_ATOMS: atom_id res chain seq x y z
N GLY A 1 -44.27 -48.79 -17.74
CA GLY A 1 -43.95 -48.12 -18.92
C GLY A 1 -43.27 -46.77 -18.83
N ARG A 2 -44.03 -45.68 -18.79
CA ARG A 2 -43.46 -44.30 -18.88
C ARG A 2 -42.55 -43.88 -17.72
N ILE A 3 -42.87 -44.30 -16.49
CA ILE A 3 -42.11 -43.97 -15.27
C ILE A 3 -40.73 -44.64 -15.33
N ALA A 4 -40.63 -45.92 -15.75
CA ALA A 4 -39.37 -46.61 -15.87
C ALA A 4 -38.44 -46.00 -16.92
N VAL A 5 -38.97 -45.49 -18.00
CA VAL A 5 -38.19 -44.80 -19.07
C VAL A 5 -37.69 -43.44 -18.57
N GLN A 6 -38.50 -42.69 -17.83
CA GLN A 6 -38.07 -41.44 -17.20
C GLN A 6 -36.97 -41.64 -16.15
N THR A 7 -37.13 -42.65 -15.29
CA THR A 7 -36.11 -43.02 -14.29
C THR A 7 -34.82 -43.45 -14.93
N ALA A 8 -34.88 -44.28 -15.98
CA ALA A 8 -33.69 -44.71 -16.75
C ALA A 8 -33.00 -43.53 -17.40
N LYS A 9 -33.74 -42.60 -17.99
CA LYS A 9 -33.19 -41.39 -18.59
C LYS A 9 -32.49 -40.47 -17.55
N GLN A 10 -33.13 -40.29 -16.40
CA GLN A 10 -32.53 -39.52 -15.30
C GLN A 10 -31.25 -40.16 -14.75
N THR A 11 -31.24 -41.47 -14.58
CA THR A 11 -30.08 -42.23 -14.12
C THR A 11 -28.92 -42.14 -15.14
N MET A 12 -29.22 -42.29 -16.44
CA MET A 12 -28.23 -42.12 -17.48
C MET A 12 -27.65 -40.70 -17.51
N GLN A 13 -28.47 -39.66 -17.42
CA GLN A 13 -28.03 -38.28 -17.36
C GLN A 13 -27.14 -38.00 -16.11
N GLN A 14 -27.50 -38.59 -14.97
CA GLN A 14 -26.71 -38.46 -13.75
C GLN A 14 -25.34 -39.17 -13.88
N ARG A 15 -25.29 -40.37 -14.44
CA ARG A 15 -24.03 -41.07 -14.70
C ARG A 15 -23.14 -40.35 -15.72
N LEU A 16 -23.73 -39.76 -16.76
CA LEU A 16 -23.00 -38.97 -17.73
C LEU A 16 -22.37 -37.74 -17.06
N ARG A 17 -23.13 -37.01 -16.25
CA ARG A 17 -22.59 -35.87 -15.49
C ARG A 17 -21.48 -36.27 -14.53
N MET A 18 -21.56 -37.42 -13.88
CA MET A 18 -20.49 -37.92 -13.01
C MET A 18 -19.24 -38.26 -13.80
N ALA A 19 -19.38 -38.93 -14.96
CA ALA A 19 -18.26 -39.26 -15.82
C ALA A 19 -17.59 -37.97 -16.37
N GLU A 20 -18.36 -36.97 -16.78
CA GLU A 20 -17.83 -35.68 -17.23
C GLU A 20 -17.05 -34.96 -16.10
N LYS A 21 -17.53 -35.02 -14.88
CA LYS A 21 -16.85 -34.45 -13.69
C LYS A 21 -15.57 -35.21 -13.35
N GLU A 22 -15.56 -36.51 -13.44
CA GLU A 22 -14.33 -37.31 -13.24
C GLU A 22 -13.27 -36.98 -14.31
N MET A 23 -13.69 -36.82 -15.56
CA MET A 23 -12.79 -36.38 -16.63
C MET A 23 -12.24 -34.96 -16.37
N LEU A 24 -13.06 -34.03 -15.87
CA LEU A 24 -12.65 -32.70 -15.44
C LEU A 24 -11.56 -32.78 -14.35
N PHE A 25 -11.80 -33.60 -13.34
CA PHE A 25 -10.84 -33.77 -12.25
C PHE A 25 -9.51 -34.33 -12.74
N GLU A 26 -9.51 -35.35 -13.55
CA GLU A 26 -8.30 -35.93 -14.12
C GLU A 26 -7.52 -34.93 -15.00
N GLU A 27 -8.21 -34.10 -15.78
CA GLU A 27 -7.58 -33.10 -16.65
C GLU A 27 -6.99 -31.93 -15.85
N PHE A 28 -7.63 -31.49 -14.76
CA PHE A 28 -7.26 -30.28 -14.02
C PHE A 28 -6.56 -30.52 -12.67
N LYS A 29 -6.56 -31.76 -12.13
CA LYS A 29 -6.01 -32.07 -10.80
C LYS A 29 -4.56 -31.57 -10.59
N ASP A 30 -3.74 -31.57 -11.64
CA ASP A 30 -2.35 -31.14 -11.61
C ASP A 30 -2.15 -29.70 -12.11
N ARG A 31 -3.23 -29.00 -12.46
CA ARG A 31 -3.19 -27.64 -13.03
C ARG A 31 -3.47 -26.52 -12.00
N ALA A 32 -3.61 -26.87 -10.73
CA ALA A 32 -3.65 -25.90 -9.67
C ALA A 32 -2.39 -25.00 -9.70
N GLY A 33 -2.58 -23.70 -9.66
CA GLY A 33 -1.48 -22.75 -9.80
C GLY A 33 -1.22 -22.25 -11.22
N GLU A 34 -1.94 -22.73 -12.24
CA GLU A 34 -1.83 -22.24 -13.61
C GLU A 34 -2.85 -21.12 -13.90
N ILE A 35 -2.62 -20.39 -14.99
CA ILE A 35 -3.62 -19.51 -15.60
C ILE A 35 -4.36 -20.27 -16.69
N VAL A 36 -5.70 -20.17 -16.66
CA VAL A 36 -6.58 -20.67 -17.70
C VAL A 36 -7.36 -19.53 -18.33
N SER A 37 -7.76 -19.71 -19.58
CA SER A 37 -8.65 -18.79 -20.31
C SER A 37 -10.00 -19.44 -20.50
N GLY A 38 -11.07 -18.67 -20.32
CA GLY A 38 -12.42 -19.14 -20.53
C GLY A 38 -13.36 -18.00 -20.86
N VAL A 39 -14.63 -18.33 -21.03
CA VAL A 39 -15.70 -17.41 -21.37
C VAL A 39 -16.71 -17.40 -20.23
N VAL A 40 -17.10 -16.22 -19.78
CA VAL A 40 -18.15 -16.06 -18.76
C VAL A 40 -19.47 -16.61 -19.33
N HIS A 41 -19.98 -17.67 -18.71
CA HIS A 41 -21.15 -18.39 -19.22
C HIS A 41 -22.45 -17.97 -18.48
N ARG A 42 -22.40 -17.95 -17.13
CA ARG A 42 -23.56 -17.64 -16.32
C ARG A 42 -23.16 -17.14 -14.95
N PHE A 43 -24.12 -16.58 -14.25
CA PHE A 43 -24.02 -16.18 -12.85
C PHE A 43 -25.00 -17.02 -12.02
N GLU A 44 -24.52 -17.44 -10.84
CA GLU A 44 -25.39 -18.05 -9.85
C GLU A 44 -25.15 -17.34 -8.51
N ARG A 45 -26.15 -16.59 -8.05
CA ARG A 45 -25.99 -15.65 -6.93
C ARG A 45 -24.89 -14.62 -7.22
N SER A 46 -23.77 -14.71 -6.48
CA SER A 46 -22.60 -13.83 -6.66
C SER A 46 -21.41 -14.51 -7.31
N ASP A 47 -21.53 -15.80 -7.64
CA ASP A 47 -20.48 -16.57 -8.26
C ASP A 47 -20.55 -16.51 -9.77
N VAL A 48 -19.40 -16.50 -10.42
CA VAL A 48 -19.26 -16.44 -11.88
C VAL A 48 -18.84 -17.81 -12.38
N TYR A 49 -19.61 -18.38 -13.30
CA TYR A 49 -19.29 -19.64 -13.94
C TYR A 49 -18.65 -19.38 -15.30
N ILE A 50 -17.54 -20.05 -15.55
CA ILE A 50 -16.65 -19.80 -16.67
C ILE A 50 -16.53 -21.08 -17.48
N ASP A 51 -16.89 -21.03 -18.76
CA ASP A 51 -16.72 -22.13 -19.70
C ASP A 51 -15.28 -22.20 -20.17
N LEU A 52 -14.61 -23.32 -19.89
CA LEU A 52 -13.26 -23.61 -20.30
C LEU A 52 -13.18 -24.44 -21.61
N GLY A 53 -14.31 -24.58 -22.30
CA GLY A 53 -14.48 -25.32 -23.56
C GLY A 53 -15.11 -26.68 -23.36
N LYS A 54 -14.53 -27.56 -22.57
CA LYS A 54 -15.10 -28.88 -22.23
C LYS A 54 -15.84 -28.88 -20.90
N PHE A 55 -15.45 -28.02 -19.99
CA PHE A 55 -15.90 -28.01 -18.60
C PHE A 55 -16.20 -26.57 -18.15
N GLU A 56 -17.07 -26.45 -17.16
CA GLU A 56 -17.40 -25.20 -16.50
C GLU A 56 -16.66 -25.16 -15.16
N ALA A 57 -15.92 -24.05 -14.93
CA ALA A 57 -15.27 -23.73 -13.67
C ALA A 57 -16.03 -22.63 -12.95
N VAL A 58 -15.79 -22.48 -11.65
CA VAL A 58 -16.43 -21.45 -10.81
C VAL A 58 -15.40 -20.46 -10.28
N MET A 59 -15.73 -19.19 -10.33
CA MET A 59 -15.04 -18.12 -9.62
C MET A 59 -15.99 -17.59 -8.53
N PRO A 60 -15.82 -18.04 -7.26
CA PRO A 60 -16.65 -17.60 -6.16
C PRO A 60 -16.54 -16.09 -5.93
N SER A 61 -17.52 -15.49 -5.30
CA SER A 61 -17.56 -14.05 -5.06
C SER A 61 -16.31 -13.52 -4.32
N ARG A 62 -15.74 -14.30 -3.41
CA ARG A 62 -14.51 -13.98 -2.68
C ARG A 62 -13.24 -13.94 -3.57
N GLU A 63 -13.29 -14.63 -4.70
CA GLU A 63 -12.18 -14.74 -5.66
C GLU A 63 -12.30 -13.75 -6.82
N ARG A 64 -13.39 -12.98 -6.84
CA ARG A 64 -13.60 -11.90 -7.81
C ARG A 64 -12.82 -10.66 -7.40
N VAL A 65 -12.50 -9.83 -8.38
CA VAL A 65 -12.01 -8.47 -8.14
C VAL A 65 -13.22 -7.52 -8.13
N GLN A 66 -13.43 -6.83 -7.01
CA GLN A 66 -14.64 -6.00 -6.83
C GLN A 66 -14.73 -4.81 -7.80
N THR A 67 -13.59 -4.36 -8.32
CA THR A 67 -13.51 -3.26 -9.29
C THR A 67 -13.69 -3.71 -10.74
N GLU A 68 -13.76 -5.03 -10.99
CA GLU A 68 -13.98 -5.60 -12.30
C GLU A 68 -15.47 -5.91 -12.51
N GLU A 69 -15.94 -5.61 -13.72
CA GLU A 69 -17.25 -6.04 -14.19
C GLU A 69 -17.11 -7.28 -15.05
N TYR A 70 -17.99 -8.25 -14.87
CA TYR A 70 -18.00 -9.49 -15.63
C TYR A 70 -19.34 -9.58 -16.36
N ASN A 71 -19.30 -9.77 -17.68
CA ASN A 71 -20.49 -9.93 -18.50
C ASN A 71 -20.50 -11.29 -19.19
N ILE A 72 -21.69 -11.82 -19.46
CA ILE A 72 -21.84 -13.06 -20.22
C ILE A 72 -21.16 -12.89 -21.58
N ASN A 73 -20.44 -13.91 -22.02
CA ASN A 73 -19.59 -13.98 -23.20
C ASN A 73 -18.27 -13.18 -23.12
N ASP A 74 -17.94 -12.53 -22.01
CA ASP A 74 -16.61 -11.96 -21.81
C ASP A 74 -15.56 -13.08 -21.77
N ARG A 75 -14.47 -12.89 -22.51
CA ARG A 75 -13.30 -13.77 -22.41
C ARG A 75 -12.40 -13.27 -21.29
N ILE A 76 -12.13 -14.13 -20.31
CA ILE A 76 -11.30 -13.81 -19.17
C ILE A 76 -10.20 -14.84 -18.95
N ARG A 77 -9.12 -14.39 -18.32
CA ARG A 77 -8.05 -15.25 -17.79
C ARG A 77 -8.18 -15.29 -16.27
N ALA A 78 -7.96 -16.43 -15.68
CA ALA A 78 -8.03 -16.59 -14.24
C ALA A 78 -7.00 -17.63 -13.76
N TYR A 79 -6.63 -17.51 -12.48
CA TYR A 79 -5.73 -18.41 -11.80
C TYR A 79 -6.51 -19.59 -11.21
N VAL A 80 -6.03 -20.81 -11.41
CA VAL A 80 -6.61 -22.02 -10.80
C VAL A 80 -6.13 -22.10 -9.34
N VAL A 81 -7.01 -21.79 -8.41
CA VAL A 81 -6.71 -21.83 -6.97
C VAL A 81 -6.64 -23.25 -6.48
N ALA A 82 -7.63 -24.05 -6.82
CA ALA A 82 -7.77 -25.42 -6.40
C ALA A 82 -8.64 -26.22 -7.38
N VAL A 83 -8.46 -27.53 -7.36
CA VAL A 83 -9.36 -28.48 -7.97
C VAL A 83 -9.89 -29.36 -6.84
N GLU A 84 -11.13 -29.08 -6.42
CA GLU A 84 -11.77 -29.74 -5.29
C GLU A 84 -12.63 -30.92 -5.79
N ASN A 85 -12.68 -32.00 -5.03
CA ASN A 85 -13.54 -33.14 -5.32
C ASN A 85 -14.32 -33.54 -4.07
N GLU A 86 -15.17 -32.59 -3.60
CA GLU A 86 -15.97 -32.77 -2.40
C GLU A 86 -17.48 -32.66 -2.71
N GLY A 87 -18.29 -33.46 -2.00
CA GLY A 87 -19.75 -33.37 -1.96
C GLY A 87 -20.43 -33.54 -3.33
N ARG A 88 -20.54 -32.46 -4.12
CA ARG A 88 -21.25 -32.46 -5.41
C ARG A 88 -20.41 -32.95 -6.59
N GLY A 89 -19.18 -33.42 -6.35
CA GLY A 89 -18.20 -33.85 -7.34
C GLY A 89 -17.17 -32.80 -7.66
N PRO A 90 -16.23 -33.08 -8.60
CA PRO A 90 -15.11 -32.21 -8.92
C PRO A 90 -15.53 -30.82 -9.37
N GLU A 91 -14.83 -29.82 -8.85
CA GLU A 91 -15.05 -28.41 -9.12
C GLU A 91 -13.69 -27.70 -9.27
N VAL A 92 -13.52 -26.91 -10.32
CA VAL A 92 -12.32 -26.09 -10.55
C VAL A 92 -12.62 -24.69 -10.03
N ILE A 93 -11.85 -24.27 -9.03
CA ILE A 93 -11.99 -22.94 -8.41
C ILE A 93 -11.00 -21.97 -9.07
N LEU A 94 -11.54 -20.91 -9.64
CA LEU A 94 -10.78 -19.85 -10.29
C LEU A 94 -10.74 -18.59 -9.44
N SER A 95 -9.66 -17.80 -9.62
CA SER A 95 -9.48 -16.51 -8.96
C SER A 95 -8.85 -15.48 -9.88
N ARG A 96 -9.31 -14.24 -9.76
CA ARG A 96 -8.63 -13.06 -10.30
C ARG A 96 -8.09 -12.17 -9.18
N SER A 97 -8.50 -12.40 -7.93
CA SER A 97 -8.05 -11.63 -6.76
C SER A 97 -6.80 -12.21 -6.10
N HIS A 98 -6.46 -13.46 -6.36
CA HIS A 98 -5.32 -14.14 -5.73
C HIS A 98 -3.98 -13.50 -6.12
N PRO A 99 -3.03 -13.27 -5.18
CA PRO A 99 -1.73 -12.66 -5.49
C PRO A 99 -0.92 -13.44 -6.53
N HIS A 100 -1.01 -14.76 -6.52
CA HIS A 100 -0.31 -15.61 -7.48
C HIS A 100 -0.83 -15.46 -8.92
N PHE A 101 -2.03 -14.92 -9.13
CA PHE A 101 -2.47 -14.54 -10.47
C PHE A 101 -1.51 -13.53 -11.09
N VAL A 102 -1.13 -12.48 -10.34
CA VAL A 102 -0.14 -11.50 -10.78
C VAL A 102 1.23 -12.16 -11.01
N ARG A 103 1.66 -13.03 -10.10
CA ARG A 103 2.92 -13.78 -10.26
C ARG A 103 2.95 -14.54 -11.58
N ARG A 104 1.91 -15.29 -11.90
CA ARG A 104 1.81 -16.06 -13.15
C ARG A 104 1.73 -15.19 -14.39
N LEU A 105 1.11 -14.01 -14.31
CA LEU A 105 1.14 -13.05 -15.39
C LEU A 105 2.58 -12.56 -15.68
N PHE A 106 3.36 -12.29 -14.66
CA PHE A 106 4.77 -11.94 -14.82
C PHE A 106 5.59 -13.10 -15.41
N GLU A 107 5.38 -14.31 -14.96
CA GLU A 107 6.05 -15.50 -15.52
C GLU A 107 5.73 -15.71 -17.00
N SER A 108 4.52 -15.39 -17.44
CA SER A 108 4.14 -15.51 -18.86
C SER A 108 4.65 -14.35 -19.72
N GLU A 109 4.88 -13.17 -19.16
CA GLU A 109 5.24 -11.95 -19.88
C GLU A 109 6.76 -11.68 -19.87
N VAL A 110 7.47 -12.17 -18.84
CA VAL A 110 8.89 -11.91 -18.59
C VAL A 110 9.68 -13.22 -18.72
N SER A 111 10.42 -13.35 -19.81
CA SER A 111 11.23 -14.55 -20.10
C SER A 111 12.26 -14.84 -19.02
N GLU A 112 12.85 -13.80 -18.45
CA GLU A 112 13.85 -13.91 -17.38
C GLU A 112 13.27 -14.42 -16.06
N ILE A 113 11.94 -14.31 -15.86
CA ILE A 113 11.25 -14.97 -14.75
C ILE A 113 10.93 -16.42 -15.12
N ALA A 114 10.49 -16.67 -16.34
CA ALA A 114 10.17 -18.02 -16.83
C ALA A 114 11.39 -18.96 -16.80
N ASP A 115 12.58 -18.45 -17.09
CA ASP A 115 13.84 -19.20 -17.04
C ASP A 115 14.53 -19.21 -15.66
N HIS A 116 13.89 -18.59 -14.65
CA HIS A 116 14.38 -18.47 -13.27
C HIS A 116 15.68 -17.66 -13.10
N THR A 117 16.06 -16.83 -14.05
CA THR A 117 17.14 -15.83 -13.90
C THR A 117 16.71 -14.73 -12.95
N VAL A 118 15.46 -14.24 -13.09
CA VAL A 118 14.82 -13.30 -12.19
C VAL A 118 13.76 -14.03 -11.36
N GLU A 119 13.70 -13.71 -10.07
CA GLU A 119 12.74 -14.30 -9.14
C GLU A 119 11.88 -13.22 -8.48
N ILE A 120 10.58 -13.48 -8.34
CA ILE A 120 9.69 -12.69 -7.49
C ILE A 120 9.83 -13.20 -6.07
N ARG A 121 10.53 -12.45 -5.21
CA ARG A 121 10.80 -12.81 -3.81
C ARG A 121 9.61 -12.53 -2.89
N ALA A 122 8.88 -11.45 -3.14
CA ALA A 122 7.71 -11.08 -2.36
C ALA A 122 6.65 -10.43 -3.24
N ILE A 123 5.40 -10.54 -2.81
CA ILE A 123 4.25 -9.93 -3.45
C ILE A 123 3.23 -9.50 -2.40
N ALA A 124 2.75 -8.28 -2.52
CA ALA A 124 1.65 -7.75 -1.72
C ALA A 124 0.61 -7.13 -2.65
N ARG A 125 -0.66 -7.54 -2.53
CA ARG A 125 -1.73 -7.16 -3.44
C ARG A 125 -2.98 -6.69 -2.72
N GLU A 126 -3.55 -5.61 -3.19
CA GLU A 126 -4.94 -5.21 -2.99
C GLU A 126 -5.61 -5.27 -4.35
N ALA A 127 -6.29 -6.38 -4.62
CA ALA A 127 -6.86 -6.70 -5.92
C ALA A 127 -7.77 -5.57 -6.44
N GLY A 128 -7.59 -5.19 -7.70
CA GLY A 128 -8.29 -4.09 -8.33
C GLY A 128 -7.76 -2.69 -8.03
N HIS A 129 -6.80 -2.57 -7.11
CA HIS A 129 -6.25 -1.27 -6.70
C HIS A 129 -4.75 -1.17 -6.96
N ARG A 130 -3.95 -1.95 -6.25
CA ARG A 130 -2.50 -1.88 -6.36
C ARG A 130 -1.81 -3.18 -5.93
N THR A 131 -0.73 -3.50 -6.63
CA THR A 131 0.17 -4.61 -6.29
C THR A 131 1.60 -4.10 -6.20
N LYS A 132 2.34 -4.57 -5.21
CA LYS A 132 3.79 -4.41 -5.11
C LYS A 132 4.45 -5.77 -5.26
N ILE A 133 5.47 -5.87 -6.12
CA ILE A 133 6.30 -7.07 -6.24
C ILE A 133 7.75 -6.70 -5.98
N ALA A 134 8.46 -7.54 -5.27
CA ALA A 134 9.89 -7.42 -5.06
C ALA A 134 10.62 -8.51 -5.86
N VAL A 135 11.52 -8.08 -6.74
CA VAL A 135 12.21 -8.94 -7.70
C VAL A 135 13.72 -8.93 -7.48
N TRP A 136 14.32 -10.08 -7.67
CA TRP A 136 15.74 -10.31 -7.50
C TRP A 136 16.30 -11.09 -8.69
N SER A 137 17.55 -10.87 -9.06
CA SER A 137 18.23 -11.60 -10.13
C SER A 137 19.35 -12.46 -9.57
N LYS A 138 19.48 -13.67 -10.09
CA LYS A 138 20.64 -14.58 -9.85
C LYS A 138 21.89 -14.11 -10.59
N ASP A 139 21.70 -13.44 -11.71
CA ASP A 139 22.77 -12.92 -12.54
C ASP A 139 22.92 -11.41 -12.31
N ASP A 140 24.08 -11.00 -11.80
CA ASP A 140 24.39 -9.57 -11.52
C ASP A 140 24.36 -8.69 -12.77
N LYS A 141 24.47 -9.28 -13.98
CA LYS A 141 24.39 -8.57 -15.25
C LYS A 141 22.95 -8.28 -15.70
N VAL A 142 21.96 -8.94 -15.07
CA VAL A 142 20.54 -8.78 -15.39
C VAL A 142 19.89 -7.88 -14.36
N ASP A 143 19.38 -6.72 -14.79
CA ASP A 143 18.56 -5.86 -13.95
C ASP A 143 17.15 -6.45 -13.78
N PRO A 144 16.79 -6.92 -12.57
CA PRO A 144 15.51 -7.58 -12.37
C PRO A 144 14.30 -6.64 -12.55
N VAL A 145 14.44 -5.38 -12.18
CA VAL A 145 13.39 -4.37 -12.36
C VAL A 145 13.22 -4.03 -13.83
N GLY A 146 14.31 -3.77 -14.53
CA GLY A 146 14.29 -3.47 -15.96
C GLY A 146 13.71 -4.61 -16.80
N ALA A 147 14.03 -5.88 -16.46
CA ALA A 147 13.46 -7.05 -17.10
C ALA A 147 11.94 -7.13 -16.96
N CYS A 148 11.41 -6.86 -15.77
CA CYS A 148 9.97 -6.86 -15.50
C CYS A 148 9.22 -5.69 -16.14
N VAL A 149 9.83 -4.51 -16.18
CA VAL A 149 9.25 -3.31 -16.82
C VAL A 149 9.21 -3.48 -18.34
N GLY A 150 10.29 -3.97 -18.92
CA GLY A 150 10.46 -4.13 -20.35
C GLY A 150 10.72 -2.81 -21.07
N LEU A 151 11.00 -2.91 -22.37
CA LEU A 151 11.30 -1.74 -23.21
C LEU A 151 10.13 -0.75 -23.19
N ARG A 152 10.38 0.49 -22.77
CA ARG A 152 9.36 1.56 -22.64
C ARG A 152 8.15 1.16 -21.77
N GLY A 153 8.34 0.21 -20.86
CA GLY A 153 7.29 -0.29 -19.98
C GLY A 153 6.28 -1.23 -20.65
N ALA A 154 6.62 -1.83 -21.80
CA ALA A 154 5.69 -2.63 -22.57
C ALA A 154 5.19 -3.84 -21.78
N ARG A 155 6.08 -4.58 -21.09
CA ARG A 155 5.73 -5.77 -20.32
C ARG A 155 4.80 -5.44 -19.15
N VAL A 156 5.15 -4.47 -18.33
CA VAL A 156 4.32 -4.06 -17.19
C VAL A 156 2.97 -3.48 -17.64
N LYS A 157 2.93 -2.76 -18.75
CA LYS A 157 1.67 -2.24 -19.32
C LYS A 157 0.72 -3.35 -19.76
N ASN A 158 1.23 -4.44 -20.33
CA ASN A 158 0.42 -5.60 -20.70
C ASN A 158 -0.21 -6.24 -19.46
N ILE A 159 0.57 -6.38 -18.38
CA ILE A 159 0.08 -6.92 -17.11
C ILE A 159 -0.96 -5.99 -16.48
N VAL A 160 -0.71 -4.69 -16.43
CA VAL A 160 -1.65 -3.69 -15.91
C VAL A 160 -2.98 -3.70 -16.69
N ARG A 161 -2.91 -3.88 -18.02
CA ARG A 161 -4.11 -4.00 -18.88
C ARG A 161 -4.90 -5.26 -18.55
N GLU A 162 -4.23 -6.41 -18.38
CA GLU A 162 -4.87 -7.66 -17.97
C GLU A 162 -5.55 -7.54 -16.59
N LEU A 163 -4.96 -6.79 -15.68
CA LEU A 163 -5.46 -6.53 -14.33
C LEU A 163 -6.49 -5.38 -14.27
N ASN A 164 -7.05 -4.97 -15.41
CA ASN A 164 -8.04 -3.90 -15.50
C ASN A 164 -7.61 -2.58 -14.86
N ASN A 165 -6.37 -2.14 -15.18
CA ASN A 165 -5.73 -0.91 -14.69
C ASN A 165 -5.35 -0.91 -13.19
N GLU A 166 -5.23 -2.07 -12.57
CA GLU A 166 -4.59 -2.21 -11.24
C GLU A 166 -3.14 -1.73 -11.33
N LYS A 167 -2.72 -0.84 -10.42
CA LYS A 167 -1.36 -0.31 -10.40
C LYS A 167 -0.38 -1.39 -9.94
N VAL A 168 0.76 -1.48 -10.63
CA VAL A 168 1.80 -2.46 -10.28
C VAL A 168 3.12 -1.71 -10.05
N ASP A 169 3.66 -1.84 -8.83
CA ASP A 169 4.98 -1.33 -8.46
C ASP A 169 5.97 -2.49 -8.48
N ILE A 170 7.06 -2.32 -9.22
CA ILE A 170 8.15 -3.28 -9.31
C ILE A 170 9.32 -2.74 -8.51
N ILE A 171 9.74 -3.50 -7.50
CA ILE A 171 10.70 -3.09 -6.48
C ILE A 171 11.88 -4.04 -6.53
N ARG A 172 13.11 -3.51 -6.45
CA ARG A 172 14.30 -4.35 -6.30
C ARG A 172 14.30 -4.97 -4.91
N TRP A 173 14.40 -6.30 -4.85
CA TRP A 173 14.57 -7.01 -3.58
C TRP A 173 15.90 -6.68 -2.93
N SER A 174 15.89 -6.55 -1.62
CA SER A 174 17.07 -6.48 -0.77
C SER A 174 16.83 -7.30 0.50
N ASP A 175 17.85 -7.97 0.98
CA ASP A 175 17.82 -8.66 2.28
C ASP A 175 17.88 -7.65 3.45
N ASP A 176 18.32 -6.41 3.18
CA ASP A 176 18.25 -5.30 4.14
C ASP A 176 16.84 -4.70 4.16
N PRO A 177 16.09 -4.83 5.27
CA PRO A 177 14.75 -4.26 5.38
C PRO A 177 14.70 -2.75 5.15
N LYS A 178 15.76 -2.01 5.49
CA LYS A 178 15.82 -0.55 5.26
C LYS A 178 15.82 -0.23 3.78
N ALA A 179 16.72 -0.86 3.03
CA ALA A 179 16.81 -0.65 1.59
C ALA A 179 15.52 -1.07 0.88
N LEU A 180 14.88 -2.16 1.31
CA LEU A 180 13.63 -2.62 0.75
C LEU A 180 12.47 -1.65 1.03
N VAL A 181 12.40 -1.07 2.23
CA VAL A 181 11.40 -0.06 2.59
C VAL A 181 11.61 1.22 1.79
N GLU A 182 12.85 1.69 1.61
CA GLU A 182 13.16 2.86 0.80
C GLU A 182 12.65 2.71 -0.64
N GLU A 183 12.92 1.57 -1.25
CA GLU A 183 12.45 1.28 -2.60
C GLU A 183 10.92 1.16 -2.66
N ALA A 184 10.31 0.50 -1.67
CA ALA A 184 8.87 0.23 -1.64
C ALA A 184 8.02 1.49 -1.41
N LEU A 185 8.54 2.49 -0.69
CA LEU A 185 7.81 3.73 -0.39
C LEU A 185 7.99 4.83 -1.44
N LYS A 186 8.83 4.62 -2.46
CA LYS A 186 8.94 5.58 -3.58
C LYS A 186 7.56 5.93 -4.14
N PRO A 187 7.29 7.18 -4.53
CA PRO A 187 8.22 8.31 -4.70
C PRO A 187 8.47 9.16 -3.44
N ALA A 188 8.05 8.73 -2.25
CA ALA A 188 8.32 9.46 -1.01
C ALA A 188 9.82 9.44 -0.70
N THR A 189 10.37 10.60 -0.30
CA THR A 189 11.75 10.73 0.17
C THR A 189 11.81 10.48 1.67
N ILE A 190 12.59 9.49 2.06
CA ILE A 190 12.74 9.10 3.46
C ILE A 190 13.89 9.86 4.09
N ARG A 191 13.70 10.39 5.29
CA ARG A 191 14.72 11.08 6.08
C ARG A 191 15.50 10.14 6.99
N SER A 192 14.81 9.24 7.65
CA SER A 192 15.42 8.23 8.50
C SER A 192 14.58 6.97 8.61
N ILE A 193 15.25 5.83 8.81
CA ILE A 193 14.63 4.53 9.07
C ILE A 193 15.28 3.93 10.31
N THR A 194 14.44 3.52 11.25
CA THR A 194 14.86 2.80 12.46
C THR A 194 14.14 1.46 12.53
N LEU A 195 14.87 0.39 12.81
CA LEU A 195 14.34 -0.96 12.93
C LEU A 195 14.22 -1.38 14.38
N ASP A 196 13.07 -1.89 14.78
CA ASP A 196 12.85 -2.63 16.01
C ASP A 196 12.75 -4.12 15.65
N HIS A 197 13.86 -4.84 15.80
CA HIS A 197 13.95 -6.26 15.44
C HIS A 197 13.13 -7.17 16.35
N GLU A 198 12.92 -6.77 17.60
CA GLU A 198 12.16 -7.58 18.57
C GLU A 198 10.66 -7.60 18.20
N LYS A 199 10.14 -6.45 17.81
CA LYS A 199 8.72 -6.28 17.45
C LYS A 199 8.45 -6.39 15.96
N LYS A 200 9.50 -6.50 15.13
CA LYS A 200 9.41 -6.40 13.65
C LYS A 200 8.71 -5.12 13.22
N ILE A 201 9.10 -3.97 13.77
CA ILE A 201 8.56 -2.66 13.41
C ILE A 201 9.63 -1.85 12.68
N VAL A 202 9.24 -1.20 11.61
CA VAL A 202 10.05 -0.22 10.88
C VAL A 202 9.45 1.16 11.10
N HIS A 203 10.18 2.03 11.77
CA HIS A 203 9.83 3.44 11.92
C HIS A 203 10.46 4.24 10.78
N VAL A 204 9.62 4.84 9.96
CA VAL A 204 10.02 5.65 8.81
C VAL A 204 9.66 7.10 9.09
N THR A 205 10.68 7.98 9.03
CA THR A 205 10.48 9.42 9.19
C THR A 205 10.60 10.10 7.83
N VAL A 206 9.61 10.89 7.47
CA VAL A 206 9.52 11.62 6.21
C VAL A 206 9.21 13.09 6.44
N SER A 207 9.44 13.93 5.42
CA SER A 207 9.00 15.34 5.47
C SER A 207 7.47 15.42 5.45
N GLU A 208 6.92 16.58 5.83
CA GLU A 208 5.47 16.82 5.76
C GLU A 208 4.92 16.66 4.33
N GLU A 209 5.68 17.11 3.33
CA GLU A 209 5.33 17.01 1.91
C GLU A 209 5.26 15.56 1.41
N ASP A 210 6.13 14.71 1.95
CA ASP A 210 6.21 13.30 1.58
C ASP A 210 5.33 12.37 2.41
N LEU A 211 4.76 12.86 3.52
CA LEU A 211 3.93 12.06 4.42
C LEU A 211 2.76 11.40 3.69
N SER A 212 2.03 12.20 2.90
CA SER A 212 0.89 11.69 2.13
C SER A 212 1.29 10.68 1.06
N LYS A 213 2.48 10.83 0.46
CA LYS A 213 3.01 9.89 -0.53
C LYS A 213 3.43 8.57 0.12
N ALA A 214 4.10 8.64 1.27
CA ALA A 214 4.56 7.47 2.00
C ALA A 214 3.40 6.64 2.55
N ILE A 215 2.40 7.28 3.14
CA ILE A 215 1.21 6.61 3.66
C ILE A 215 0.31 6.12 2.52
N GLY A 216 0.13 6.95 1.49
CA GLY A 216 -0.77 6.70 0.38
C GLY A 216 -2.25 6.87 0.72
N ARG A 217 -3.10 6.80 -0.29
CA ARG A 217 -4.55 6.92 -0.12
C ARG A 217 -5.07 5.83 0.82
N ARG A 218 -5.75 6.20 1.92
CA ARG A 218 -6.27 5.28 2.95
C ARG A 218 -5.19 4.35 3.54
N GLY A 219 -3.94 4.78 3.60
CA GLY A 219 -2.85 3.98 4.13
C GLY A 219 -2.35 2.84 3.23
N GLN A 220 -2.76 2.82 1.96
CA GLN A 220 -2.49 1.72 1.04
C GLN A 220 -1.00 1.50 0.80
N ASN A 221 -0.22 2.56 0.61
CA ASN A 221 1.21 2.43 0.32
C ASN A 221 1.98 1.82 1.49
N ALA A 222 1.76 2.34 2.71
CA ALA A 222 2.37 1.81 3.93
C ALA A 222 1.92 0.37 4.22
N ARG A 223 0.62 0.08 4.08
CA ARG A 223 0.07 -1.26 4.33
C ARG A 223 0.59 -2.31 3.35
N LEU A 224 0.66 -2.01 2.06
CA LEU A 224 1.23 -2.91 1.06
C LEU A 224 2.73 -3.12 1.30
N THR A 225 3.46 -2.07 1.68
CA THR A 225 4.88 -2.18 2.04
C THR A 225 5.06 -3.08 3.27
N SER A 226 4.23 -2.92 4.31
CA SER A 226 4.25 -3.79 5.49
C SER A 226 4.07 -5.26 5.12
N ARG A 227 3.09 -5.56 4.26
CA ARG A 227 2.85 -6.94 3.78
C ARG A 227 3.99 -7.48 2.92
N LEU A 228 4.62 -6.61 2.11
CA LEU A 228 5.70 -7.00 1.22
C LEU A 228 6.95 -7.45 1.99
N ILE A 229 7.27 -6.75 3.08
CA ILE A 229 8.48 -6.99 3.88
C ILE A 229 8.25 -7.88 5.10
N ASP A 230 7.00 -8.21 5.42
CA ASP A 230 6.59 -8.93 6.64
C ASP A 230 7.02 -8.23 7.95
N TRP A 231 6.96 -6.88 7.94
CA TRP A 231 7.21 -6.01 9.09
C TRP A 231 6.11 -4.95 9.19
N ASP A 232 5.82 -4.45 10.38
CA ASP A 232 4.91 -3.31 10.56
C ASP A 232 5.63 -2.00 10.22
N VAL A 233 5.19 -1.33 9.17
CA VAL A 233 5.77 -0.06 8.70
C VAL A 233 4.97 1.10 9.27
N GLN A 234 5.60 1.86 10.17
CA GLN A 234 5.04 3.04 10.80
C GLN A 234 5.67 4.31 10.22
N VAL A 235 4.89 5.06 9.48
CA VAL A 235 5.33 6.32 8.87
C VAL A 235 5.01 7.48 9.80
N ARG A 236 6.00 8.33 10.07
CA ARG A 236 5.88 9.51 10.94
C ARG A 236 6.44 10.74 10.25
N ARG A 237 5.90 11.91 10.61
CA ARG A 237 6.44 13.18 10.19
C ARG A 237 7.74 13.48 10.94
N ASP A 238 8.69 14.12 10.24
CA ASP A 238 9.89 14.68 10.86
C ASP A 238 9.55 15.97 11.61
N GLU A 239 9.46 15.89 12.92
CA GLU A 239 9.21 17.03 13.81
C GLU A 239 10.51 17.74 14.21
N SER A 240 11.68 17.23 13.82
CA SER A 240 12.97 17.75 14.24
C SER A 240 13.21 19.20 13.82
N GLN A 241 12.71 19.61 12.66
CA GLN A 241 12.81 21.00 12.21
C GLN A 241 11.95 21.94 13.06
N GLN A 242 10.73 21.53 13.36
CA GLN A 242 9.83 22.31 14.23
C GLN A 242 10.40 22.41 15.64
N GLN A 243 10.98 21.31 16.13
CA GLN A 243 11.60 21.28 17.46
C GLN A 243 12.85 22.15 17.51
N ARG A 244 13.75 22.06 16.52
CA ARG A 244 14.92 22.94 16.40
C ARG A 244 14.53 24.42 16.25
N PHE A 245 13.46 24.71 15.55
CA PHE A 245 12.94 26.07 15.42
C PHE A 245 12.41 26.58 16.78
N ASN A 246 11.61 25.77 17.48
CA ASN A 246 11.14 26.07 18.81
C ASN A 246 12.29 26.23 19.83
N ASP A 247 13.31 25.37 19.79
CA ASP A 247 14.48 25.46 20.65
C ASP A 247 15.29 26.74 20.40
N ARG A 248 15.41 27.15 19.13
CA ARG A 248 16.04 28.43 18.77
C ARG A 248 15.24 29.63 19.29
N ILE A 249 13.91 29.61 19.14
CA ILE A 249 13.04 30.64 19.70
C ILE A 249 13.20 30.66 21.21
N ASN A 250 13.11 29.53 21.87
CA ASN A 250 13.21 29.47 23.33
C ASN A 250 14.58 29.98 23.83
N SER A 251 15.68 29.59 23.16
CA SER A 251 17.02 30.05 23.51
C SER A 251 17.20 31.53 23.27
N ALA A 252 16.66 32.09 22.16
CA ALA A 252 16.73 33.52 21.89
C ALA A 252 15.81 34.31 22.81
N ALA A 253 14.64 33.77 23.13
CA ALA A 253 13.68 34.42 24.04
C ALA A 253 14.16 34.39 25.50
N HIS A 254 14.93 33.38 25.91
CA HIS A 254 15.43 33.26 27.28
C HIS A 254 16.24 34.47 27.71
N GLY A 255 17.16 34.95 26.90
CA GLY A 255 17.95 36.17 27.20
C GLY A 255 17.11 37.43 27.36
N LEU A 256 16.09 37.62 26.53
CA LEU A 256 15.13 38.71 26.65
C LEU A 256 14.22 38.55 27.88
N GLY A 257 13.81 37.32 28.16
CA GLY A 257 13.00 36.96 29.31
C GLY A 257 13.69 37.23 30.63
N GLU A 258 14.97 36.91 30.77
CA GLU A 258 15.76 37.25 31.96
C GLU A 258 15.83 38.75 32.19
N GLN A 259 16.05 39.55 31.13
CA GLN A 259 16.09 41.00 31.23
C GLN A 259 14.74 41.58 31.66
N LEU A 260 13.66 41.07 31.13
CA LEU A 260 12.31 41.53 31.45
C LEU A 260 11.70 40.88 32.71
N GLY A 261 12.37 39.86 33.28
CA GLY A 261 11.87 39.13 34.46
C GLY A 261 10.66 38.23 34.12
N LEU A 262 10.60 37.72 32.91
CA LEU A 262 9.55 36.85 32.44
C LEU A 262 9.94 35.37 32.57
N SER A 263 8.96 34.50 32.75
CA SER A 263 9.19 33.05 32.60
C SER A 263 9.54 32.70 31.15
N ASP A 264 10.24 31.58 30.94
CA ASP A 264 10.61 31.11 29.61
C ASP A 264 9.41 30.93 28.67
N GLU A 265 8.26 30.56 29.22
CA GLU A 265 7.01 30.37 28.44
C GLU A 265 6.48 31.74 27.95
N LEU A 266 6.44 32.76 28.84
CA LEU A 266 6.01 34.11 28.50
C LEU A 266 6.99 34.82 27.56
N ALA A 267 8.29 34.60 27.78
CA ALA A 267 9.33 35.10 26.89
C ALA A 267 9.23 34.51 25.47
N ALA A 268 8.95 33.21 25.36
CA ALA A 268 8.74 32.56 24.06
C ALA A 268 7.45 33.05 23.37
N LYS A 269 6.37 33.28 24.11
CA LYS A 269 5.13 33.88 23.58
C LYS A 269 5.39 35.31 23.07
N LEU A 270 6.10 36.13 23.85
CA LEU A 270 6.45 37.52 23.47
C LEU A 270 7.32 37.52 22.20
N PHE A 271 8.31 36.66 22.14
CA PHE A 271 9.18 36.52 20.98
C PHE A 271 8.41 36.14 19.71
N ARG A 272 7.47 35.20 19.82
CA ARG A 272 6.58 34.78 18.69
C ARG A 272 5.62 35.89 18.27
N ALA A 273 5.21 36.77 19.20
CA ALA A 273 4.36 37.92 18.93
C ALA A 273 5.11 39.07 18.23
N GLY A 274 6.43 38.99 18.07
CA GLY A 274 7.27 39.97 17.40
C GLY A 274 8.20 40.76 18.33
N GLY A 275 8.13 40.56 19.64
CA GLY A 275 9.03 41.15 20.64
C GLY A 275 10.39 40.51 20.67
N ILE A 276 11.17 40.66 19.60
CA ILE A 276 12.47 40.00 19.40
C ILE A 276 13.59 40.75 20.11
N THR A 277 13.47 42.08 20.24
CA THR A 277 14.41 42.98 20.95
C THR A 277 13.65 43.89 21.86
N LEU A 278 14.37 44.54 22.81
CA LEU A 278 13.74 45.52 23.74
C LEU A 278 13.09 46.69 22.98
N GLU A 279 13.70 47.16 21.90
CA GLU A 279 13.14 48.24 21.09
C GLU A 279 11.82 47.84 20.45
N LEU A 280 11.76 46.60 19.87
CA LEU A 280 10.53 46.07 19.26
C LEU A 280 9.42 45.87 20.30
N VAL A 281 9.77 45.45 21.52
CA VAL A 281 8.79 45.32 22.61
C VAL A 281 8.19 46.66 22.94
N LEU A 282 8.98 47.77 22.94
CA LEU A 282 8.49 49.11 23.20
C LEU A 282 7.56 49.67 22.11
N GLU A 283 7.66 49.14 20.88
CA GLU A 283 6.77 49.50 19.78
C GLU A 283 5.41 48.79 19.86
N MET A 284 5.30 47.72 20.68
CA MET A 284 4.08 46.94 20.80
C MET A 284 3.07 47.62 21.72
N PRO A 285 1.77 47.69 21.34
CA PRO A 285 0.71 48.17 22.21
C PRO A 285 0.50 47.24 23.42
N ALA A 286 0.19 47.81 24.59
CA ALA A 286 0.01 47.04 25.83
C ALA A 286 -1.14 46.03 25.73
N ASP A 287 -2.23 46.37 25.06
CA ASP A 287 -3.36 45.47 24.79
C ASP A 287 -2.97 44.27 23.89
N TYR A 288 -2.09 44.53 22.93
CA TYR A 288 -1.55 43.44 22.06
C TYR A 288 -0.63 42.50 22.84
N ILE A 289 0.24 43.03 23.71
CA ILE A 289 1.08 42.22 24.58
C ILE A 289 0.21 41.41 25.55
N ALA A 290 -0.78 42.00 26.18
CA ALA A 290 -1.69 41.34 27.09
C ALA A 290 -2.42 40.17 26.42
N SER A 291 -2.95 40.39 25.22
CA SER A 291 -3.66 39.35 24.46
C SER A 291 -2.72 38.22 23.96
N SER A 292 -1.52 38.60 23.55
CA SER A 292 -0.53 37.63 23.01
C SER A 292 0.08 36.75 24.08
N LEU A 293 0.28 37.29 25.31
CA LEU A 293 0.82 36.54 26.43
C LEU A 293 -0.27 35.91 27.31
N GLU A 294 -1.55 36.25 27.07
CA GLU A 294 -2.69 35.81 27.87
C GLU A 294 -2.56 36.27 29.34
N ILE A 295 -2.08 37.53 29.56
CA ILE A 295 -1.90 38.17 30.86
C ILE A 295 -2.80 39.40 30.99
N PRO A 296 -3.07 39.87 32.22
CA PRO A 296 -3.77 41.13 32.44
C PRO A 296 -3.01 42.33 31.87
N GLU A 297 -3.75 43.37 31.41
CA GLU A 297 -3.17 44.60 30.86
C GLU A 297 -2.21 45.33 31.81
N PRO A 298 -2.44 45.37 33.13
CA PRO A 298 -1.48 45.92 34.07
C PRO A 298 -0.10 45.24 34.03
N GLU A 299 -0.05 43.94 33.89
CA GLU A 299 1.22 43.17 33.78
C GLU A 299 1.92 43.48 32.46
N ALA A 300 1.17 43.65 31.36
CA ALA A 300 1.74 44.07 30.07
C ALA A 300 2.39 45.45 30.16
N ASN A 301 1.78 46.40 30.92
CA ASN A 301 2.35 47.72 31.19
C ASN A 301 3.62 47.64 32.03
N GLU A 302 3.74 46.71 32.97
CA GLU A 302 4.97 46.48 33.74
C GLU A 302 6.11 46.00 32.86
N ILE A 303 5.81 45.11 31.89
CA ILE A 303 6.78 44.64 30.90
C ILE A 303 7.32 45.79 30.05
N LEU A 304 6.44 46.68 29.57
CA LEU A 304 6.82 47.86 28.81
C LEU A 304 7.65 48.82 29.64
N ALA A 305 7.28 49.06 30.92
CA ALA A 305 8.03 49.93 31.84
C ALA A 305 9.45 49.38 32.08
N LYS A 306 9.61 48.08 32.29
CA LYS A 306 10.92 47.40 32.39
C LYS A 306 11.74 47.54 31.12
N ALA A 307 11.12 47.28 29.94
CA ALA A 307 11.80 47.44 28.67
C ALA A 307 12.33 48.87 28.48
N GLN A 308 11.54 49.88 28.88
CA GLN A 308 11.92 51.30 28.79
C GLN A 308 13.09 51.65 29.71
N GLN A 309 13.09 51.12 30.94
CA GLN A 309 14.20 51.28 31.88
C GLN A 309 15.50 50.69 31.36
N LEU A 310 15.46 49.50 30.75
CA LEU A 310 16.62 48.83 30.22
C LEU A 310 17.18 49.48 28.94
N THR A 311 16.33 50.13 28.15
CA THR A 311 16.76 50.82 26.93
C THR A 311 17.31 52.23 27.24
N SER A 312 16.96 52.80 28.40
CA SER A 312 17.39 54.14 28.84
C SER A 312 18.68 54.09 29.70
N ALA A 313 19.14 52.93 30.11
CA ALA A 313 20.35 52.70 30.88
C ALA A 313 21.53 52.33 29.97
#